data_05432c95d57fc4152976752e99a76709
#
_entry.id   05432c95d57fc4152976752e99a76709
#
_cell.length_a   1.000
_cell.length_b   1.000
_cell.length_c   1.000
_cell.angle_alpha   90.00
_cell.angle_beta   90.00
_cell.angle_gamma   90.00
#
_symmetry.space_group_name_H-M   'P 1'
#
loop_
_entity.id
_entity.type
_entity.pdbx_description
1 polymer ?
#
loop_
_entity_poly.entity_id
_entity_poly.type
_entity_poly.pdbx_seq_one_letter_code
_entity_poly.pdbx_strand_id
1 'polypeptide(L)'
;MSGRYLLLWLTALLLVACARQPVLPEPLPDLTLPLQFHVQQHDGAEVRDSILVVQQEGDGWRWSWLDPLGVPQARQMLRDGQWRADGLLPPDPHAREFFAALLFALTPDAQLAQLYAGRDWNSAPGHRTLRIDSSSAWQVHYAQDGQIHLDVGPSLTYGVAPLDTTGASAP
;
A
#
# COMPACT_ATOMS: atom_id res chain seq x y z
N MET A 1 1.97 44.53 18.85
CA MET A 1 1.07 43.78 17.95
C MET A 1 1.76 42.56 17.30
N SER A 2 3.08 42.42 17.40
CA SER A 2 3.89 41.36 16.73
C SER A 2 3.77 39.95 17.34
N GLY A 3 3.52 39.82 18.65
CA GLY A 3 3.49 38.53 19.33
C GLY A 3 2.30 37.61 18.95
N ARG A 4 1.17 38.18 18.57
CA ARG A 4 -0.04 37.43 18.16
C ARG A 4 0.15 36.75 16.81
N TYR A 5 0.88 37.37 15.91
CA TYR A 5 1.18 36.75 14.58
C TYR A 5 2.24 35.67 14.69
N LEU A 6 3.22 35.83 15.58
CA LEU A 6 4.23 34.82 15.84
C LEU A 6 3.58 33.53 16.39
N LEU A 7 2.61 33.67 17.31
CA LEU A 7 1.88 32.54 17.87
C LEU A 7 1.03 31.82 16.81
N LEU A 8 0.39 32.58 15.92
CA LEU A 8 -0.41 32.02 14.81
C LEU A 8 0.46 31.28 13.79
N TRP A 9 1.66 31.77 13.50
CA TRP A 9 2.61 31.08 12.64
C TRP A 9 3.16 29.81 13.28
N LEU A 10 3.41 29.82 14.58
CA LEU A 10 3.88 28.65 15.32
C LEU A 10 2.82 27.55 15.41
N THR A 11 1.55 27.92 15.60
CA THR A 11 0.43 26.93 15.60
C THR A 11 0.14 26.38 14.20
N ALA A 12 0.29 27.18 13.14
CA ALA A 12 0.17 26.71 11.77
C ALA A 12 1.27 25.70 11.39
N LEU A 13 2.48 25.88 11.89
CA LEU A 13 3.60 24.97 11.66
C LEU A 13 3.39 23.61 12.34
N LEU A 14 2.71 23.58 13.48
CA LEU A 14 2.42 22.32 14.22
C LEU A 14 1.32 21.47 13.56
N LEU A 15 0.47 22.05 12.72
CA LEU A 15 -0.61 21.33 12.03
C LEU A 15 -0.13 20.51 10.82
N VAL A 16 1.08 20.74 10.32
CA VAL A 16 1.65 20.04 9.16
C VAL A 16 2.24 18.66 9.55
N ALA A 17 2.40 18.36 10.84
CA ALA A 17 3.18 17.22 11.32
C ALA A 17 2.42 15.89 11.45
N CYS A 18 1.13 15.80 11.11
CA CYS A 18 0.31 14.60 11.36
C CYS A 18 -0.11 13.82 10.13
N ALA A 19 0.66 13.83 9.04
CA ALA A 19 0.47 12.83 8.00
C ALA A 19 0.93 11.47 8.55
N ARG A 20 -0.02 10.65 9.02
CA ARG A 20 0.26 9.30 9.52
C ARG A 20 0.95 8.50 8.42
N GLN A 21 2.15 8.01 8.71
CA GLN A 21 2.84 7.09 7.81
C GLN A 21 2.21 5.70 7.94
N PRO A 22 1.92 5.01 6.84
CA PRO A 22 1.44 3.64 6.91
C PRO A 22 2.50 2.73 7.54
N VAL A 23 2.04 1.63 8.13
CA VAL A 23 2.94 0.62 8.71
C VAL A 23 3.69 -0.07 7.57
N LEU A 24 5.02 -0.06 7.66
CA LEU A 24 5.90 -0.71 6.69
C LEU A 24 6.81 -1.70 7.41
N PRO A 25 7.18 -2.80 6.74
CA PRO A 25 8.22 -3.71 7.23
C PRO A 25 9.60 -3.10 7.04
N GLU A 26 10.54 -3.45 7.92
CA GLU A 26 11.95 -3.10 7.80
C GLU A 26 12.81 -4.26 8.27
N PRO A 27 13.62 -4.88 7.37
CA PRO A 27 13.77 -4.62 5.93
C PRO A 27 12.52 -4.99 5.11
N LEU A 28 12.59 -4.76 3.80
CA LEU A 28 11.53 -5.22 2.88
C LEU A 28 11.49 -6.76 2.83
N PRO A 29 10.31 -7.36 2.59
CA PRO A 29 10.18 -8.81 2.46
C PRO A 29 10.88 -9.33 1.21
N ASP A 30 11.26 -10.60 1.24
CA ASP A 30 11.85 -11.28 0.08
C ASP A 30 10.74 -11.68 -0.90
N LEU A 31 10.52 -10.84 -1.92
CA LEU A 31 9.54 -11.07 -2.97
C LEU A 31 10.22 -11.12 -4.34
N THR A 32 9.77 -12.03 -5.18
CA THR A 32 10.24 -12.10 -6.58
C THR A 32 9.53 -11.03 -7.40
N LEU A 33 10.29 -10.03 -7.87
CA LEU A 33 9.79 -8.97 -8.73
C LEU A 33 10.12 -9.22 -10.20
N PRO A 34 9.37 -8.69 -11.18
CA PRO A 34 8.21 -7.82 -11.00
C PRO A 34 6.95 -8.57 -10.58
N LEU A 35 6.04 -7.87 -9.87
CA LEU A 35 4.69 -8.33 -9.60
C LEU A 35 3.70 -7.47 -10.38
N GLN A 36 2.64 -8.10 -10.90
CA GLN A 36 1.57 -7.42 -11.62
C GLN A 36 0.23 -7.93 -11.12
N PHE A 37 -0.70 -7.01 -10.89
CA PHE A 37 -2.02 -7.33 -10.37
C PHE A 37 -3.11 -6.57 -11.11
N HIS A 38 -4.22 -7.24 -11.37
CA HIS A 38 -5.50 -6.60 -11.57
C HIS A 38 -6.06 -6.20 -10.20
N VAL A 39 -6.47 -4.97 -10.06
CA VAL A 39 -7.01 -4.42 -8.81
C VAL A 39 -8.41 -3.89 -9.04
N GLN A 40 -9.36 -4.37 -8.26
CA GLN A 40 -10.71 -3.82 -8.17
C GLN A 40 -10.84 -3.07 -6.84
N GLN A 41 -11.00 -1.77 -6.92
CA GLN A 41 -11.28 -0.92 -5.76
C GLN A 41 -12.79 -0.78 -5.61
N HIS A 42 -13.30 -1.04 -4.41
CA HIS A 42 -14.69 -0.83 -4.03
C HIS A 42 -14.77 0.30 -3.00
N ASP A 43 -15.54 1.34 -3.31
CA ASP A 43 -15.83 2.46 -2.42
C ASP A 43 -17.36 2.65 -2.38
N GLY A 44 -17.98 2.06 -1.38
CA GLY A 44 -19.45 1.94 -1.34
C GLY A 44 -19.99 1.18 -2.55
N ALA A 45 -20.79 1.82 -3.38
CA ALA A 45 -21.35 1.24 -4.60
C ALA A 45 -20.46 1.42 -5.86
N GLU A 46 -19.42 2.20 -5.75
CA GLU A 46 -18.51 2.45 -6.88
C GLU A 46 -17.45 1.36 -6.96
N VAL A 47 -17.24 0.83 -8.16
CA VAL A 47 -16.19 -0.16 -8.47
C VAL A 47 -15.29 0.41 -9.56
N ARG A 48 -13.98 0.38 -9.33
CA ARG A 48 -12.97 0.84 -10.28
C ARG A 48 -11.95 -0.25 -10.52
N ASP A 49 -11.74 -0.56 -11.80
CA ASP A 49 -10.68 -1.47 -12.22
C ASP A 49 -9.38 -0.72 -12.49
N SER A 50 -8.27 -1.37 -12.18
CA SER A 50 -6.93 -0.80 -12.37
C SER A 50 -5.88 -1.90 -12.46
N ILE A 51 -4.65 -1.51 -12.81
CA ILE A 51 -3.47 -2.38 -12.85
C ILE A 51 -2.45 -1.83 -11.88
N LEU A 52 -1.90 -2.71 -11.04
CA LEU A 52 -0.76 -2.40 -10.18
C LEU A 52 0.47 -3.15 -10.67
N VAL A 53 1.56 -2.44 -10.82
CA VAL A 53 2.88 -3.01 -11.14
C VAL A 53 3.85 -2.64 -10.03
N VAL A 54 4.54 -3.65 -9.48
CA VAL A 54 5.62 -3.50 -8.51
C VAL A 54 6.91 -4.03 -9.13
N GLN A 55 7.93 -3.20 -9.21
CA GLN A 55 9.19 -3.59 -9.84
C GLN A 55 10.40 -3.07 -9.08
N GLN A 56 11.53 -3.78 -9.21
CA GLN A 56 12.81 -3.32 -8.69
C GLN A 56 13.30 -2.10 -9.49
N GLU A 57 13.69 -1.04 -8.78
CA GLU A 57 14.28 0.14 -9.38
C GLU A 57 15.43 0.64 -8.52
N GLY A 58 16.65 0.33 -8.97
CA GLY A 58 17.85 0.57 -8.14
C GLY A 58 17.79 -0.21 -6.83
N ASP A 59 17.92 0.48 -5.72
CA ASP A 59 17.86 -0.04 -4.35
C ASP A 59 16.46 0.04 -3.71
N GLY A 60 15.44 0.42 -4.48
CA GLY A 60 14.05 0.53 -4.02
C GLY A 60 13.06 -0.22 -4.91
N TRP A 61 11.81 -0.17 -4.52
CA TRP A 61 10.69 -0.75 -5.26
C TRP A 61 9.78 0.35 -5.78
N ARG A 62 9.57 0.36 -7.12
CA ARG A 62 8.61 1.25 -7.76
C ARG A 62 7.25 0.59 -7.77
N TRP A 63 6.24 1.31 -7.26
CA TRP A 63 4.84 0.96 -7.27
C TRP A 63 4.11 1.89 -8.24
N SER A 64 3.54 1.33 -9.31
CA SER A 64 2.83 2.07 -10.34
C SER A 64 1.39 1.58 -10.41
N TRP A 65 0.47 2.43 -10.06
CA TRP A 65 -0.97 2.17 -10.13
C TRP A 65 -1.54 2.89 -11.34
N LEU A 66 -2.12 2.13 -12.26
CA LEU A 66 -2.53 2.58 -13.59
C LEU A 66 -4.02 2.32 -13.78
N ASP A 67 -4.71 3.19 -14.50
CA ASP A 67 -6.05 2.85 -14.98
C ASP A 67 -5.99 1.79 -16.12
N PRO A 68 -7.14 1.26 -16.59
CA PRO A 68 -7.16 0.26 -17.66
C PRO A 68 -6.60 0.74 -19.00
N LEU A 69 -6.46 2.06 -19.18
CA LEU A 69 -5.85 2.66 -20.38
C LEU A 69 -4.34 2.87 -20.23
N GLY A 70 -3.76 2.49 -19.06
CA GLY A 70 -2.35 2.65 -18.78
C GLY A 70 -1.96 4.04 -18.27
N VAL A 71 -2.92 4.90 -17.91
CA VAL A 71 -2.64 6.22 -17.35
C VAL A 71 -2.32 6.08 -15.86
N PRO A 72 -1.15 6.59 -15.39
CA PRO A 72 -0.79 6.50 -13.98
C PRO A 72 -1.76 7.29 -13.08
N GLN A 73 -2.37 6.61 -12.12
CA GLN A 73 -3.19 7.19 -11.05
C GLN A 73 -2.33 7.54 -9.83
N ALA A 74 -1.42 6.63 -9.46
CA ALA A 74 -0.43 6.88 -8.42
C ALA A 74 0.90 6.21 -8.79
N ARG A 75 2.00 6.85 -8.41
CA ARG A 75 3.34 6.32 -8.64
C ARG A 75 4.26 6.72 -7.50
N GLN A 76 4.83 5.72 -6.85
CA GLN A 76 5.64 5.94 -5.65
C GLN A 76 6.81 4.97 -5.58
N MET A 77 7.90 5.44 -4.99
CA MET A 77 9.09 4.66 -4.71
C MET A 77 9.10 4.30 -3.22
N LEU A 78 9.23 3.02 -2.91
CA LEU A 78 9.51 2.55 -1.55
C LEU A 78 11.01 2.28 -1.43
N ARG A 79 11.69 3.07 -0.58
CA ARG A 79 13.13 2.96 -0.31
C ARG A 79 13.41 3.34 1.13
N ASP A 80 14.30 2.61 1.80
CA ASP A 80 14.71 2.86 3.19
C ASP A 80 13.51 2.98 4.14
N GLY A 81 12.51 2.08 4.01
CA GLY A 81 11.29 2.12 4.81
C GLY A 81 10.41 3.36 4.61
N GLN A 82 10.57 4.10 3.51
CA GLN A 82 9.85 5.34 3.25
C GLN A 82 9.25 5.38 1.86
N TRP A 83 8.02 5.91 1.77
CA TRP A 83 7.40 6.26 0.51
C TRP A 83 7.90 7.62 0.02
N ARG A 84 8.34 7.68 -1.23
CA ARG A 84 8.74 8.89 -1.92
C ARG A 84 7.93 9.05 -3.20
N ALA A 85 7.63 10.29 -3.58
CA ALA A 85 7.05 10.57 -4.89
C ALA A 85 8.00 10.08 -6.01
N ASP A 86 7.44 9.50 -7.06
CA ASP A 86 8.18 9.10 -8.25
C ASP A 86 7.55 9.78 -9.48
N GLY A 87 8.23 10.80 -9.99
CA GLY A 87 7.77 11.62 -11.10
C GLY A 87 6.95 12.84 -10.69
N LEU A 88 6.05 13.27 -11.58
CA LEU A 88 5.27 14.51 -11.43
C LEU A 88 3.95 14.33 -10.68
N LEU A 89 3.52 13.10 -10.40
CA LEU A 89 2.30 12.87 -9.65
C LEU A 89 2.51 13.24 -8.18
N PRO A 90 1.57 13.97 -7.59
CA PRO A 90 1.62 14.26 -6.16
C PRO A 90 1.51 12.96 -5.35
N PRO A 91 2.11 12.91 -4.15
CA PRO A 91 1.93 11.77 -3.27
C PRO A 91 0.46 11.55 -2.91
N ASP A 92 -0.05 10.34 -3.13
CA ASP A 92 -1.41 9.95 -2.77
C ASP A 92 -1.39 9.14 -1.47
N PRO A 93 -1.97 9.64 -0.36
CA PRO A 93 -2.04 8.93 0.91
C PRO A 93 -2.86 7.63 0.83
N HIS A 94 -3.95 7.59 0.04
CA HIS A 94 -4.79 6.40 -0.12
C HIS A 94 -4.03 5.30 -0.86
N ALA A 95 -3.31 5.66 -1.92
CA ALA A 95 -2.44 4.71 -2.62
C ALA A 95 -1.35 4.15 -1.68
N ARG A 96 -0.75 4.98 -0.82
CA ARG A 96 0.26 4.51 0.15
C ARG A 96 -0.31 3.51 1.14
N GLU A 97 -1.50 3.77 1.63
CA GLU A 97 -2.15 2.86 2.58
C GLU A 97 -2.48 1.52 1.92
N PHE A 98 -3.06 1.54 0.71
CA PHE A 98 -3.30 0.35 -0.08
C PHE A 98 -2.00 -0.43 -0.36
N PHE A 99 -0.94 0.25 -0.81
CA PHE A 99 0.35 -0.38 -1.11
C PHE A 99 0.97 -1.02 0.13
N ALA A 100 0.90 -0.36 1.28
CA ALA A 100 1.42 -0.90 2.53
C ALA A 100 0.59 -2.10 3.03
N ALA A 101 -0.73 -2.05 2.90
CA ALA A 101 -1.61 -3.18 3.23
C ALA A 101 -1.37 -4.38 2.32
N LEU A 102 -1.18 -4.14 1.02
CA LEU A 102 -0.84 -5.20 0.07
C LEU A 102 0.55 -5.77 0.34
N LEU A 103 1.52 -4.95 0.72
CA LEU A 103 2.85 -5.42 1.10
C LEU A 103 2.79 -6.34 2.33
N PHE A 104 1.96 -6.00 3.33
CA PHE A 104 1.69 -6.89 4.46
C PHE A 104 1.05 -8.21 4.00
N ALA A 105 0.09 -8.15 3.10
CA ALA A 105 -0.56 -9.34 2.54
C ALA A 105 0.42 -10.24 1.78
N LEU A 106 1.33 -9.66 1.01
CA LEU A 106 2.32 -10.39 0.19
C LEU A 106 3.51 -10.91 1.00
N THR A 107 3.73 -10.40 2.22
CA THR A 107 4.85 -10.85 3.06
C THR A 107 4.76 -12.35 3.36
N PRO A 108 5.80 -13.15 3.10
CA PRO A 108 5.81 -14.57 3.45
C PRO A 108 5.57 -14.81 4.94
N ASP A 109 4.79 -15.85 5.30
CA ASP A 109 4.48 -16.18 6.70
C ASP A 109 5.73 -16.32 7.57
N ALA A 110 6.77 -16.94 7.03
CA ALA A 110 8.04 -17.14 7.73
C ALA A 110 8.75 -15.82 8.12
N GLN A 111 8.43 -14.72 7.44
CA GLN A 111 9.08 -13.41 7.66
C GLN A 111 8.22 -12.47 8.52
N LEU A 112 6.91 -12.75 8.69
CA LEU A 112 6.00 -11.85 9.40
C LEU A 112 6.48 -11.50 10.81
N ALA A 113 6.90 -12.50 11.59
CA ALA A 113 7.31 -12.29 12.98
C ALA A 113 8.54 -11.38 13.11
N GLN A 114 9.44 -11.41 12.13
CA GLN A 114 10.62 -10.55 12.10
C GLN A 114 10.26 -9.16 11.57
N LEU A 115 9.59 -9.09 10.42
CA LEU A 115 9.37 -7.84 9.69
C LEU A 115 8.30 -6.94 10.34
N TYR A 116 7.35 -7.53 11.06
CA TYR A 116 6.31 -6.81 11.80
C TYR A 116 6.46 -6.98 13.31
N ALA A 117 7.71 -7.13 13.78
CA ALA A 117 8.01 -7.25 15.22
C ALA A 117 7.45 -6.04 16.00
N GLY A 118 6.82 -6.32 17.15
CA GLY A 118 6.21 -5.27 17.99
C GLY A 118 4.92 -4.66 17.44
N ARG A 119 4.39 -5.16 16.31
CA ARG A 119 3.07 -4.81 15.81
C ARG A 119 2.02 -5.83 16.28
N ASP A 120 0.79 -5.39 16.38
CA ASP A 120 -0.36 -6.24 16.73
C ASP A 120 -0.94 -6.83 15.44
N TRP A 121 -0.45 -8.01 15.07
CA TRP A 121 -0.90 -8.76 13.89
C TRP A 121 -1.25 -10.20 14.23
N ASN A 122 -2.08 -10.80 13.40
CA ASN A 122 -2.45 -12.21 13.47
C ASN A 122 -2.42 -12.81 12.06
N SER A 123 -2.00 -14.07 11.95
CA SER A 123 -2.09 -14.87 10.72
C SER A 123 -2.72 -16.21 11.02
N ALA A 124 -3.73 -16.57 10.25
CA ALA A 124 -4.44 -17.84 10.29
C ALA A 124 -4.63 -18.33 8.83
N PRO A 125 -4.95 -19.63 8.61
CA PRO A 125 -5.20 -20.14 7.26
C PRO A 125 -6.23 -19.29 6.51
N GLY A 126 -5.83 -18.71 5.38
CA GLY A 126 -6.69 -17.88 4.54
C GLY A 126 -6.98 -16.47 5.06
N HIS A 127 -6.42 -16.05 6.18
CA HIS A 127 -6.73 -14.76 6.78
C HIS A 127 -5.55 -14.15 7.54
N ARG A 128 -5.35 -12.82 7.39
CA ARG A 128 -4.43 -12.03 8.22
C ARG A 128 -5.07 -10.75 8.68
N THR A 129 -4.63 -10.26 9.83
CA THR A 129 -5.00 -8.93 10.33
C THR A 129 -3.76 -8.18 10.82
N LEU A 130 -3.75 -6.86 10.62
CA LEU A 130 -2.76 -5.97 11.22
C LEU A 130 -3.49 -4.77 11.80
N ARG A 131 -3.41 -4.59 13.11
CA ARG A 131 -3.98 -3.43 13.79
C ARG A 131 -3.14 -2.19 13.49
N ILE A 132 -3.81 -1.17 12.99
CA ILE A 132 -3.19 0.11 12.64
C ILE A 132 -3.29 1.08 13.80
N ASP A 133 -4.47 1.12 14.47
CA ASP A 133 -4.72 1.89 15.68
C ASP A 133 -5.85 1.26 16.52
N SER A 134 -6.35 1.99 17.53
CA SER A 134 -7.42 1.50 18.40
C SER A 134 -8.76 1.26 17.67
N SER A 135 -8.97 1.86 16.50
CA SER A 135 -10.23 1.84 15.76
C SER A 135 -10.11 1.24 14.37
N SER A 136 -8.90 1.01 13.85
CA SER A 136 -8.68 0.53 12.49
C SER A 136 -7.68 -0.63 12.44
N ALA A 137 -7.94 -1.55 11.53
CA ALA A 137 -7.06 -2.67 11.21
C ALA A 137 -7.18 -2.98 9.72
N TRP A 138 -6.09 -3.42 9.10
CA TRP A 138 -6.16 -4.06 7.80
C TRP A 138 -6.59 -5.51 7.97
N GLN A 139 -7.51 -5.95 7.13
CA GLN A 139 -7.92 -7.34 7.05
C GLN A 139 -7.59 -7.88 5.67
N VAL A 140 -7.02 -9.07 5.64
CA VAL A 140 -6.58 -9.75 4.42
C VAL A 140 -7.26 -11.10 4.36
N HIS A 141 -7.95 -11.38 3.28
CA HIS A 141 -8.53 -12.69 2.99
C HIS A 141 -7.91 -13.25 1.71
N TYR A 142 -7.41 -14.47 1.77
CA TYR A 142 -6.83 -15.18 0.63
C TYR A 142 -7.84 -16.19 0.10
N ALA A 143 -8.30 -15.96 -1.14
CA ALA A 143 -9.18 -16.90 -1.81
C ALA A 143 -8.42 -18.08 -2.43
N GLN A 144 -9.12 -19.17 -2.70
CA GLN A 144 -8.51 -20.40 -3.25
C GLN A 144 -7.96 -20.22 -4.67
N ASP A 145 -8.47 -19.25 -5.42
CA ASP A 145 -8.06 -18.90 -6.78
C ASP A 145 -6.83 -17.95 -6.82
N GLY A 146 -6.24 -17.67 -5.66
CA GLY A 146 -5.10 -16.78 -5.53
C GLY A 146 -5.44 -15.29 -5.44
N GLN A 147 -6.73 -14.93 -5.46
CA GLN A 147 -7.16 -13.56 -5.18
C GLN A 147 -6.91 -13.18 -3.72
N ILE A 148 -6.56 -11.90 -3.51
CA ILE A 148 -6.41 -11.30 -2.19
C ILE A 148 -7.49 -10.22 -2.04
N HIS A 149 -8.28 -10.32 -0.98
CA HIS A 149 -9.22 -9.28 -0.60
C HIS A 149 -8.67 -8.51 0.58
N LEU A 150 -8.60 -7.17 0.45
CA LEU A 150 -8.05 -6.26 1.45
C LEU A 150 -9.12 -5.30 1.93
N ASP A 151 -9.34 -5.24 3.25
CA ASP A 151 -10.12 -4.19 3.88
C ASP A 151 -9.14 -3.22 4.56
N VAL A 152 -9.06 -1.99 4.07
CA VAL A 152 -8.12 -0.97 4.57
C VAL A 152 -8.81 0.19 5.27
N GLY A 153 -10.13 0.14 5.39
CA GLY A 153 -10.94 1.17 6.06
C GLY A 153 -12.42 0.80 6.06
N PRO A 154 -13.27 1.64 6.65
CA PRO A 154 -14.67 1.28 6.90
C PRO A 154 -15.52 1.11 5.63
N SER A 155 -15.14 1.69 4.50
CA SER A 155 -15.87 1.60 3.23
C SER A 155 -14.98 1.23 2.04
N LEU A 156 -13.68 1.10 2.23
CA LEU A 156 -12.72 0.93 1.15
C LEU A 156 -12.12 -0.47 1.16
N THR A 157 -12.46 -1.25 0.15
CA THR A 157 -11.96 -2.61 -0.02
C THR A 157 -11.34 -2.80 -1.40
N TYR A 158 -10.41 -3.75 -1.49
CA TYR A 158 -9.73 -4.07 -2.74
C TYR A 158 -9.76 -5.57 -3.00
N GLY A 159 -10.12 -5.95 -4.23
CA GLY A 159 -9.86 -7.26 -4.80
C GLY A 159 -8.57 -7.19 -5.62
N VAL A 160 -7.61 -8.04 -5.32
CA VAL A 160 -6.29 -8.05 -5.97
C VAL A 160 -6.02 -9.42 -6.55
N ALA A 161 -5.98 -9.54 -7.86
CA ALA A 161 -5.73 -10.79 -8.57
C ALA A 161 -4.36 -10.72 -9.29
N PRO A 162 -3.47 -11.72 -9.14
CA PRO A 162 -2.25 -11.77 -9.93
C PRO A 162 -2.55 -11.76 -11.43
N LEU A 163 -1.77 -11.00 -12.19
CA LEU A 163 -1.77 -11.07 -13.64
C LEU A 163 -0.68 -12.04 -14.09
N ASP A 164 -1.08 -13.18 -14.66
CA ASP A 164 -0.14 -14.14 -15.21
C ASP A 164 0.62 -13.53 -16.38
N THR A 165 1.92 -13.35 -16.21
CA THR A 165 2.82 -12.92 -17.30
C THR A 165 3.14 -14.04 -18.29
N THR A 166 2.53 -15.21 -18.15
CA THR A 166 2.82 -16.41 -18.96
C THR A 166 2.28 -16.31 -20.41
N GLY A 167 1.57 -15.23 -20.78
CA GLY A 167 0.96 -15.04 -22.10
C GLY A 167 1.70 -14.16 -23.10
N ALA A 168 2.83 -13.53 -22.72
CA ALA A 168 3.57 -12.64 -23.60
C ALA A 168 4.80 -13.33 -24.21
N SER A 169 4.63 -14.51 -24.82
CA SER A 169 5.57 -14.95 -25.88
C SER A 169 5.23 -14.16 -27.12
N ALA A 170 5.99 -13.13 -27.37
CA ALA A 170 5.97 -12.39 -28.63
C ALA A 170 6.39 -13.29 -29.80
N PRO A 171 5.89 -13.05 -31.00
CA PRO A 171 6.21 -13.76 -32.21
C PRO A 171 7.66 -13.56 -32.68
#